data_0537c12177dc8a1cea032cada352862a
#
_entry.id   0537c12177dc8a1cea032cada352862a
#
_cell.length_a   1.000
_cell.length_b   1.000
_cell.length_c   1.000
_cell.angle_alpha   90.00
_cell.angle_beta   90.00
_cell.angle_gamma   90.00
#
_symmetry.space_group_name_H-M   'P 1'
#
loop_
_entity.id
_entity.type
_entity.pdbx_description
1 polymer ?
#
loop_
_entity_poly.entity_id
_entity_poly.type
_entity_poly.pdbx_seq_one_letter_code
_entity_poly.pdbx_strand_id
1 'polypeptide(L)'
;MTEDIAKPAAADEALIIPGPAGRIEAALDCPEGDAPAQPVLAIVCHPLPTEGGSMHNKVVTMTARALRESGVTTLRFNFRGVGQSEGSFDDGTGELDDLRAVAAWAREQHPDMALWLAGFSFGSWVALRAAAELKAKALISIALPVGRSWDFDAIQMPVIPWLVIQGDADEVVDAEAVYAWLDTLPQQPELVRMPDASHFFHRKLMDLRGAVKSGVRGWLPAPPAA
;
A
#
# COMPACT_ATOMS: atom_id res chain seq x y z
N MET A 1 15.54 43.30 5.03
CA MET A 1 14.71 42.32 5.75
C MET A 1 13.83 41.67 4.70
N THR A 2 14.28 40.58 4.17
CA THR A 2 13.51 39.75 3.23
C THR A 2 12.77 38.74 4.06
N GLU A 3 11.45 38.83 4.12
CA GLU A 3 10.57 37.85 4.75
C GLU A 3 10.70 36.54 3.95
N ASP A 4 11.22 35.56 4.64
CA ASP A 4 11.26 34.16 4.20
C ASP A 4 9.81 33.62 4.29
N ILE A 5 9.08 33.73 3.17
CA ILE A 5 7.73 33.17 3.07
C ILE A 5 7.90 31.65 3.05
N ALA A 6 7.73 31.03 4.21
CA ALA A 6 7.66 29.57 4.33
C ALA A 6 6.65 29.04 3.30
N LYS A 7 7.13 28.25 2.34
CA LYS A 7 6.32 27.55 1.36
C LYS A 7 5.30 26.71 2.12
N PRO A 8 3.98 26.89 1.91
CA PRO A 8 2.99 26.06 2.59
C PRO A 8 3.27 24.60 2.24
N ALA A 9 3.22 23.72 3.24
CA ALA A 9 3.23 22.28 3.02
C ALA A 9 2.16 21.97 1.97
N ALA A 10 2.54 21.29 0.89
CA ALA A 10 1.61 20.92 -0.17
C ALA A 10 0.45 20.16 0.47
N ALA A 11 -0.75 20.68 0.38
CA ALA A 11 -1.96 20.02 0.81
C ALA A 11 -2.10 18.73 -0.02
N ASP A 12 -2.57 17.66 0.62
CA ASP A 12 -2.90 16.39 -0.05
C ASP A 12 -3.79 16.72 -1.25
N GLU A 13 -3.34 16.40 -2.45
CA GLU A 13 -4.08 16.69 -3.67
C GLU A 13 -5.14 15.62 -3.89
N ALA A 14 -6.41 15.98 -3.71
CA ALA A 14 -7.54 15.13 -4.07
C ALA A 14 -7.70 15.13 -5.59
N LEU A 15 -7.69 13.94 -6.20
CA LEU A 15 -7.78 13.79 -7.64
C LEU A 15 -8.78 12.72 -8.07
N ILE A 16 -9.23 12.81 -9.31
CA ILE A 16 -10.07 11.81 -9.96
C ILE A 16 -9.28 11.19 -11.10
N ILE A 17 -9.15 9.87 -11.07
CA ILE A 17 -8.47 9.08 -12.11
C ILE A 17 -9.53 8.37 -12.95
N PRO A 18 -9.46 8.38 -14.29
CA PRO A 18 -10.30 7.56 -15.13
C PRO A 18 -10.04 6.06 -14.87
N GLY A 19 -11.09 5.31 -14.58
CA GLY A 19 -11.02 3.87 -14.33
C GLY A 19 -11.96 3.06 -15.21
N PRO A 20 -11.86 1.74 -15.18
CA PRO A 20 -12.65 0.84 -16.02
C PRO A 20 -14.16 0.82 -15.66
N ALA A 21 -14.51 1.11 -14.42
CA ALA A 21 -15.89 1.21 -13.96
C ALA A 21 -16.39 2.66 -13.82
N GLY A 22 -15.63 3.62 -14.34
CA GLY A 22 -15.91 5.05 -14.22
C GLY A 22 -14.81 5.78 -13.44
N ARG A 23 -15.18 6.83 -12.69
CA ARG A 23 -14.21 7.63 -11.92
C ARG A 23 -13.66 6.85 -10.74
N ILE A 24 -12.37 7.04 -10.46
CA ILE A 24 -11.68 6.54 -9.26
C ILE A 24 -11.26 7.76 -8.44
N GLU A 25 -11.74 7.86 -7.21
CA GLU A 25 -11.31 8.86 -6.24
C GLU A 25 -9.94 8.47 -5.69
N ALA A 26 -9.01 9.42 -5.70
CA ALA A 26 -7.65 9.20 -5.22
C ALA A 26 -7.10 10.41 -4.46
N ALA A 27 -5.99 10.20 -3.75
CA ALA A 27 -5.22 11.25 -3.08
C ALA A 27 -3.73 11.01 -3.31
N LEU A 28 -3.05 12.01 -3.87
CA LEU A 28 -1.61 12.01 -4.08
C LEU A 28 -0.97 12.80 -2.94
N ASP A 29 -0.16 12.12 -2.16
CA ASP A 29 0.48 12.68 -0.96
C ASP A 29 1.99 12.80 -1.20
N CYS A 30 2.54 14.01 -1.12
CA CYS A 30 3.98 14.25 -1.25
C CYS A 30 4.76 13.76 -0.03
N PRO A 31 6.09 13.49 -0.17
CA PRO A 31 6.97 13.25 0.95
C PRO A 31 6.88 14.31 2.04
N GLU A 32 7.03 13.90 3.30
CA GLU A 32 6.97 14.78 4.46
C GLU A 32 8.17 14.57 5.39
N GLY A 33 8.50 15.60 6.21
CA GLY A 33 9.63 15.56 7.13
C GLY A 33 10.96 15.86 6.45
N ASP A 34 12.06 15.40 7.08
CA ASP A 34 13.44 15.75 6.67
C ASP A 34 14.08 14.73 5.72
N ALA A 35 13.37 13.62 5.40
CA ALA A 35 13.90 12.63 4.48
C ALA A 35 13.94 13.20 3.04
N PRO A 36 15.03 12.99 2.30
CA PRO A 36 15.11 13.41 0.92
C PRO A 36 14.05 12.71 0.07
N ALA A 37 13.42 13.43 -0.86
CA ALA A 37 12.47 12.85 -1.78
C ALA A 37 13.13 11.75 -2.61
N GLN A 38 12.46 10.61 -2.70
CA GLN A 38 12.90 9.43 -3.44
C GLN A 38 12.21 9.37 -4.80
N PRO A 39 12.85 8.85 -5.85
CA PRO A 39 12.21 8.61 -7.14
C PRO A 39 11.29 7.37 -7.08
N VAL A 40 10.38 7.35 -6.13
CA VAL A 40 9.47 6.24 -5.82
C VAL A 40 8.07 6.76 -5.59
N LEU A 41 7.10 6.11 -6.22
CA LEU A 41 5.68 6.29 -5.96
C LEU A 41 5.08 4.97 -5.47
N ALA A 42 4.49 4.97 -4.29
CA ALA A 42 3.83 3.82 -3.71
C ALA A 42 2.30 3.97 -3.79
N ILE A 43 1.64 3.00 -4.42
CA ILE A 43 0.17 2.90 -4.40
C ILE A 43 -0.24 2.09 -3.18
N VAL A 44 -1.18 2.61 -2.38
CA VAL A 44 -1.65 1.98 -1.14
C VAL A 44 -3.11 1.59 -1.26
N CYS A 45 -3.37 0.27 -1.29
CA CYS A 45 -4.68 -0.34 -1.45
C CYS A 45 -5.39 -0.52 -0.09
N HIS A 46 -6.66 -0.14 -0.01
CA HIS A 46 -7.45 -0.22 1.20
C HIS A 46 -8.08 -1.61 1.43
N PRO A 47 -8.57 -1.92 2.66
CA PRO A 47 -9.20 -3.19 2.97
C PRO A 47 -10.57 -3.34 2.30
N LEU A 48 -11.25 -4.44 2.58
CA LEU A 48 -12.47 -4.89 1.92
C LEU A 48 -13.53 -3.78 1.82
N PRO A 49 -13.96 -3.40 0.60
CA PRO A 49 -14.97 -2.36 0.38
C PRO A 49 -16.28 -2.59 1.13
N THR A 50 -16.80 -3.82 1.10
CA THR A 50 -18.07 -4.20 1.71
C THR A 50 -18.08 -4.17 3.24
N GLU A 51 -16.91 -4.12 3.86
CA GLU A 51 -16.72 -4.00 5.30
C GLU A 51 -16.29 -2.57 5.73
N GLY A 52 -16.64 -1.57 4.91
CA GLY A 52 -16.33 -0.17 5.19
C GLY A 52 -14.88 0.24 4.89
N GLY A 53 -14.17 -0.57 4.11
CA GLY A 53 -12.83 -0.22 3.62
C GLY A 53 -12.84 1.05 2.76
N SER A 54 -11.87 1.92 2.98
CA SER A 54 -11.65 3.12 2.16
C SER A 54 -10.19 3.60 2.26
N MET A 55 -9.79 4.47 1.37
CA MET A 55 -8.45 5.10 1.38
C MET A 55 -8.18 5.92 2.66
N HIS A 56 -9.20 6.20 3.45
CA HIS A 56 -9.10 6.89 4.74
C HIS A 56 -8.97 5.95 5.94
N ASN A 57 -8.96 4.63 5.73
CA ASN A 57 -8.72 3.66 6.79
C ASN A 57 -7.42 3.99 7.54
N LYS A 58 -7.41 3.85 8.88
CA LYS A 58 -6.27 4.26 9.72
C LYS A 58 -4.99 3.48 9.43
N VAL A 59 -5.08 2.21 9.04
CA VAL A 59 -3.91 1.41 8.65
C VAL A 59 -3.36 1.92 7.32
N VAL A 60 -4.23 2.21 6.35
CA VAL A 60 -3.86 2.76 5.04
C VAL A 60 -3.17 4.12 5.18
N THR A 61 -3.79 5.04 5.91
CA THR A 61 -3.22 6.38 6.12
C THR A 61 -1.91 6.35 6.92
N MET A 62 -1.79 5.45 7.90
CA MET A 62 -0.56 5.29 8.66
C MET A 62 0.57 4.69 7.81
N THR A 63 0.26 3.73 6.93
CA THR A 63 1.21 3.16 5.97
C THR A 63 1.69 4.22 4.99
N ALA A 64 0.78 4.99 4.40
CA ALA A 64 1.11 6.11 3.52
C ALA A 64 2.00 7.13 4.24
N ARG A 65 1.65 7.48 5.47
CA ARG A 65 2.47 8.39 6.29
C ARG A 65 3.88 7.86 6.54
N ALA A 66 4.01 6.59 6.91
CA ALA A 66 5.33 5.97 7.13
C ALA A 66 6.23 6.04 5.88
N LEU A 67 5.64 5.82 4.70
CA LEU A 67 6.31 5.92 3.41
C LEU A 67 6.68 7.38 3.08
N ARG A 68 5.78 8.34 3.29
CA ARG A 68 6.05 9.77 3.08
C ARG A 68 7.19 10.28 3.97
N GLU A 69 7.20 9.89 5.24
CA GLU A 69 8.30 10.18 6.16
C GLU A 69 9.62 9.49 5.80
N SER A 70 9.59 8.52 4.88
CA SER A 70 10.77 7.88 4.29
C SER A 70 11.16 8.50 2.94
N GLY A 71 10.51 9.59 2.54
CA GLY A 71 10.77 10.31 1.29
C GLY A 71 10.00 9.77 0.08
N VAL A 72 9.06 8.82 0.25
CA VAL A 72 8.30 8.19 -0.84
C VAL A 72 7.01 8.96 -1.10
N THR A 73 6.73 9.29 -2.36
CA THR A 73 5.41 9.80 -2.78
C THR A 73 4.38 8.67 -2.67
N THR A 74 3.19 8.95 -2.14
CA THR A 74 2.15 7.93 -2.01
C THR A 74 0.88 8.32 -2.75
N LEU A 75 0.22 7.31 -3.35
CA LEU A 75 -1.06 7.44 -4.02
C LEU A 75 -2.04 6.48 -3.35
N ARG A 76 -2.99 7.03 -2.61
CA ARG A 76 -4.12 6.29 -2.04
C ARG A 76 -5.32 6.46 -2.95
N PHE A 77 -6.17 5.46 -3.06
CA PHE A 77 -7.38 5.55 -3.87
C PHE A 77 -8.51 4.72 -3.27
N ASN A 78 -9.72 5.00 -3.65
CA ASN A 78 -10.89 4.21 -3.32
C ASN A 78 -11.18 3.22 -4.47
N PHE A 79 -11.28 1.93 -4.16
CA PHE A 79 -11.79 0.93 -5.09
C PHE A 79 -13.21 1.29 -5.53
N ARG A 80 -13.65 0.70 -6.64
CA ARG A 80 -15.01 0.86 -7.18
C ARG A 80 -16.08 0.71 -6.10
N GLY A 81 -17.11 1.55 -6.17
CA GLY A 81 -18.23 1.57 -5.23
C GLY A 81 -17.92 2.17 -3.86
N VAL A 82 -16.71 2.72 -3.63
CA VAL A 82 -16.31 3.35 -2.37
C VAL A 82 -16.12 4.86 -2.56
N GLY A 83 -16.66 5.67 -1.64
CA GLY A 83 -16.53 7.12 -1.67
C GLY A 83 -17.09 7.71 -2.97
N GLN A 84 -16.28 8.46 -3.71
CA GLN A 84 -16.62 9.02 -5.01
C GLN A 84 -16.24 8.11 -6.20
N SER A 85 -15.67 6.93 -5.95
CA SER A 85 -15.37 5.96 -7.00
C SER A 85 -16.64 5.29 -7.51
N GLU A 86 -16.82 5.27 -8.83
CA GLU A 86 -17.97 4.69 -9.51
C GLU A 86 -17.86 3.15 -9.58
N GLY A 87 -18.95 2.51 -9.99
CA GLY A 87 -19.05 1.06 -10.08
C GLY A 87 -19.54 0.40 -8.79
N SER A 88 -19.29 -0.90 -8.67
CA SER A 88 -19.64 -1.72 -7.51
C SER A 88 -18.58 -2.79 -7.27
N PHE A 89 -18.47 -3.26 -6.04
CA PHE A 89 -17.58 -4.34 -5.65
C PHE A 89 -17.74 -5.59 -6.55
N ASP A 90 -16.64 -6.16 -7.00
CA ASP A 90 -16.58 -7.26 -7.98
C ASP A 90 -15.60 -8.36 -7.55
N ASP A 91 -15.67 -8.75 -6.29
CA ASP A 91 -14.94 -9.87 -5.68
C ASP A 91 -13.42 -9.90 -6.02
N GLY A 92 -12.82 -8.73 -6.19
CA GLY A 92 -11.38 -8.56 -6.44
C GLY A 92 -10.97 -8.62 -7.90
N THR A 93 -11.87 -8.95 -8.83
CA THR A 93 -11.57 -8.90 -10.26
C THR A 93 -11.56 -7.45 -10.74
N GLY A 94 -12.63 -6.74 -10.48
CA GLY A 94 -12.75 -5.34 -10.83
C GLY A 94 -11.79 -4.45 -10.04
N GLU A 95 -11.57 -4.75 -8.77
CA GLU A 95 -10.62 -4.00 -7.92
C GLU A 95 -9.17 -4.14 -8.43
N LEU A 96 -8.82 -5.29 -9.01
CA LEU A 96 -7.54 -5.46 -9.71
C LEU A 96 -7.45 -4.57 -10.96
N ASP A 97 -8.55 -4.44 -11.72
CA ASP A 97 -8.59 -3.54 -12.88
C ASP A 97 -8.51 -2.07 -12.47
N ASP A 98 -9.11 -1.70 -11.33
CA ASP A 98 -8.96 -0.36 -10.76
C ASP A 98 -7.50 -0.07 -10.40
N LEU A 99 -6.80 -1.01 -9.75
CA LEU A 99 -5.38 -0.86 -9.44
C LEU A 99 -4.52 -0.75 -10.70
N ARG A 100 -4.84 -1.49 -11.76
CA ARG A 100 -4.18 -1.38 -13.08
C ARG A 100 -4.33 0.03 -13.66
N ALA A 101 -5.54 0.59 -13.60
CA ALA A 101 -5.80 1.94 -14.10
C ALA A 101 -5.04 3.01 -13.27
N VAL A 102 -5.06 2.89 -11.95
CA VAL A 102 -4.31 3.78 -11.05
C VAL A 102 -2.80 3.69 -11.30
N ALA A 103 -2.26 2.48 -11.52
CA ALA A 103 -0.85 2.28 -11.82
C ALA A 103 -0.46 2.83 -13.21
N ALA A 104 -1.34 2.71 -14.19
CA ALA A 104 -1.13 3.30 -15.51
C ALA A 104 -1.08 4.82 -15.43
N TRP A 105 -2.04 5.42 -14.73
CA TRP A 105 -2.06 6.87 -14.47
C TRP A 105 -0.78 7.33 -13.74
N ALA A 106 -0.38 6.62 -12.69
CA ALA A 106 0.81 6.96 -11.93
C ALA A 106 2.08 6.96 -12.80
N ARG A 107 2.23 6.02 -13.72
CA ARG A 107 3.36 5.96 -14.65
C ARG A 107 3.33 7.07 -15.69
N GLU A 108 2.15 7.44 -16.16
CA GLU A 108 2.00 8.54 -17.11
C GLU A 108 2.37 9.89 -16.49
N GLN A 109 1.91 10.13 -15.26
CA GLN A 109 2.16 11.40 -14.55
C GLN A 109 3.57 11.47 -13.93
N HIS A 110 4.16 10.31 -13.58
CA HIS A 110 5.45 10.21 -12.89
C HIS A 110 6.35 9.14 -13.54
N PRO A 111 6.75 9.32 -14.82
CA PRO A 111 7.44 8.29 -15.61
C PRO A 111 8.81 7.89 -15.03
N ASP A 112 9.45 8.79 -14.27
CA ASP A 112 10.77 8.55 -13.68
C ASP A 112 10.72 7.92 -12.29
N MET A 113 9.51 7.69 -11.74
CA MET A 113 9.36 7.08 -10.42
C MET A 113 9.21 5.57 -10.49
N ALA A 114 9.93 4.87 -9.63
CA ALA A 114 9.76 3.43 -9.43
C ALA A 114 8.41 3.16 -8.74
N LEU A 115 7.63 2.22 -9.27
CA LEU A 115 6.35 1.83 -8.68
C LEU A 115 6.56 0.84 -7.53
N TRP A 116 6.04 1.18 -6.35
CA TRP A 116 5.85 0.27 -5.22
C TRP A 116 4.37 0.03 -5.01
N LEU A 117 4.04 -1.15 -4.48
CA LEU A 117 2.68 -1.47 -4.07
C LEU A 117 2.62 -1.73 -2.57
N ALA A 118 1.55 -1.28 -1.95
CA ALA A 118 1.25 -1.56 -0.56
C ALA A 118 -0.25 -1.87 -0.43
N GLY A 119 -0.62 -2.65 0.57
CA GLY A 119 -2.02 -2.92 0.83
C GLY A 119 -2.28 -3.45 2.23
N PHE A 120 -3.51 -3.25 2.67
CA PHE A 120 -4.01 -3.77 3.93
C PHE A 120 -5.15 -4.76 3.68
N SER A 121 -5.07 -5.93 4.33
CA SER A 121 -6.10 -6.99 4.26
C SER A 121 -6.45 -7.33 2.81
N PHE A 122 -7.70 -7.24 2.38
CA PHE A 122 -8.10 -7.40 0.98
C PHE A 122 -7.22 -6.64 0.00
N GLY A 123 -6.90 -5.36 0.31
CA GLY A 123 -6.01 -4.55 -0.53
C GLY A 123 -4.59 -5.11 -0.64
N SER A 124 -4.10 -5.84 0.37
CA SER A 124 -2.80 -6.51 0.30
C SER A 124 -2.80 -7.70 -0.67
N TRP A 125 -3.91 -8.43 -0.74
CA TRP A 125 -4.11 -9.51 -1.69
C TRP A 125 -4.23 -8.97 -3.14
N VAL A 126 -4.99 -7.89 -3.35
CA VAL A 126 -5.08 -7.25 -4.67
C VAL A 126 -3.71 -6.73 -5.13
N ALA A 127 -2.96 -6.08 -4.23
CA ALA A 127 -1.61 -5.59 -4.52
C ALA A 127 -0.63 -6.72 -4.85
N LEU A 128 -0.68 -7.84 -4.12
CA LEU A 128 0.16 -9.02 -4.38
C LEU A 128 -0.15 -9.62 -5.75
N ARG A 129 -1.42 -9.79 -6.12
CA ARG A 129 -1.84 -10.29 -7.45
C ARG A 129 -1.31 -9.41 -8.59
N ALA A 130 -1.29 -8.10 -8.40
CA ALA A 130 -0.84 -7.15 -9.41
C ALA A 130 0.67 -7.00 -9.51
N ALA A 131 1.43 -7.36 -8.48
CA ALA A 131 2.82 -6.96 -8.31
C ALA A 131 3.74 -7.39 -9.46
N ALA A 132 3.62 -8.65 -9.91
CA ALA A 132 4.42 -9.19 -11.02
C ALA A 132 4.05 -8.54 -12.36
N GLU A 133 2.77 -8.48 -12.68
CA GLU A 133 2.21 -7.88 -13.90
C GLU A 133 2.57 -6.41 -14.01
N LEU A 134 2.36 -5.67 -12.94
CA LEU A 134 2.68 -4.24 -12.86
C LEU A 134 4.18 -3.96 -12.68
N LYS A 135 5.04 -4.97 -12.70
CA LYS A 135 6.50 -4.81 -12.55
C LYS A 135 6.85 -3.89 -11.36
N ALA A 136 6.14 -4.08 -10.26
CA ALA A 136 6.42 -3.35 -9.03
C ALA A 136 7.88 -3.61 -8.60
N LYS A 137 8.50 -2.62 -7.93
CA LYS A 137 9.89 -2.73 -7.46
C LYS A 137 9.96 -3.11 -5.99
N ALA A 138 8.87 -2.98 -5.25
CA ALA A 138 8.72 -3.47 -3.89
C ALA A 138 7.24 -3.69 -3.55
N LEU A 139 6.97 -4.52 -2.57
CA LEU A 139 5.64 -4.84 -2.08
C LEU A 139 5.60 -4.79 -0.56
N ILE A 140 4.53 -4.20 -0.01
CA ILE A 140 4.24 -4.17 1.43
C ILE A 140 2.84 -4.74 1.63
N SER A 141 2.76 -5.86 2.34
CA SER A 141 1.50 -6.54 2.66
C SER A 141 1.24 -6.49 4.15
N ILE A 142 0.10 -5.92 4.53
CA ILE A 142 -0.30 -5.79 5.93
C ILE A 142 -1.55 -6.63 6.14
N ALA A 143 -1.50 -7.56 7.10
CA ALA A 143 -2.57 -8.49 7.45
C ALA A 143 -3.12 -9.23 6.20
N LEU A 144 -2.26 -10.01 5.54
CA LEU A 144 -2.61 -10.80 4.35
C LEU A 144 -3.78 -11.74 4.64
N PRO A 145 -4.88 -11.71 3.89
CA PRO A 145 -6.09 -12.49 4.17
C PRO A 145 -5.97 -13.97 3.74
N VAL A 146 -4.87 -14.63 4.07
CA VAL A 146 -4.64 -16.06 3.83
C VAL A 146 -5.67 -16.88 4.61
N GLY A 147 -6.15 -17.98 4.02
CA GLY A 147 -7.17 -18.83 4.63
C GLY A 147 -8.60 -18.26 4.60
N ARG A 148 -8.79 -17.08 3.98
CA ARG A 148 -10.11 -16.51 3.69
C ARG A 148 -10.57 -16.93 2.28
N SER A 149 -11.63 -16.33 1.78
CA SER A 149 -12.24 -16.68 0.48
C SER A 149 -11.38 -16.36 -0.75
N TRP A 150 -10.18 -15.80 -0.54
CA TRP A 150 -9.32 -15.32 -1.62
C TRP A 150 -8.36 -16.43 -2.07
N ASP A 151 -8.23 -16.59 -3.40
CA ASP A 151 -7.31 -17.57 -3.99
C ASP A 151 -5.88 -17.03 -3.98
N PHE A 152 -4.99 -17.71 -3.27
CA PHE A 152 -3.56 -17.44 -3.22
C PHE A 152 -2.74 -18.39 -4.11
N ASP A 153 -3.30 -19.54 -4.52
CA ASP A 153 -2.56 -20.54 -5.27
C ASP A 153 -2.32 -20.13 -6.73
N ALA A 154 -3.24 -19.34 -7.30
CA ALA A 154 -3.13 -18.84 -8.66
C ALA A 154 -2.24 -17.57 -8.79
N ILE A 155 -1.66 -17.08 -7.70
CA ILE A 155 -0.88 -15.84 -7.74
C ILE A 155 0.53 -16.10 -8.28
N GLN A 156 0.92 -15.36 -9.32
CA GLN A 156 2.31 -15.30 -9.74
C GLN A 156 3.13 -14.52 -8.70
N MET A 157 3.91 -15.23 -7.87
CA MET A 157 4.72 -14.59 -6.83
C MET A 157 5.75 -13.64 -7.43
N PRO A 158 5.82 -12.40 -6.97
CA PRO A 158 6.80 -11.44 -7.44
C PRO A 158 8.18 -11.73 -6.87
N VAL A 159 9.23 -11.58 -7.69
CA VAL A 159 10.64 -11.71 -7.25
C VAL A 159 11.19 -10.30 -6.99
N ILE A 160 10.73 -9.68 -5.90
CA ILE A 160 11.06 -8.30 -5.51
C ILE A 160 11.19 -8.22 -3.97
N PRO A 161 11.80 -7.16 -3.43
CA PRO A 161 11.72 -6.86 -2.01
C PRO A 161 10.26 -6.87 -1.54
N TRP A 162 9.95 -7.68 -0.53
CA TRP A 162 8.58 -7.85 -0.02
C TRP A 162 8.58 -7.89 1.49
N LEU A 163 7.83 -6.97 2.10
CA LEU A 163 7.59 -6.89 3.54
C LEU A 163 6.18 -7.38 3.85
N VAL A 164 6.07 -8.32 4.76
CA VAL A 164 4.79 -8.75 5.35
C VAL A 164 4.75 -8.32 6.81
N ILE A 165 3.68 -7.64 7.20
CA ILE A 165 3.44 -7.25 8.59
C ILE A 165 2.14 -7.92 9.05
N GLN A 166 2.22 -8.74 10.12
CA GLN A 166 1.09 -9.48 10.64
C GLN A 166 0.97 -9.31 12.15
N GLY A 167 -0.25 -9.03 12.61
CA GLY A 167 -0.56 -9.01 14.03
C GLY A 167 -0.76 -10.43 14.58
N ASP A 168 -0.12 -10.76 15.72
CA ASP A 168 -0.24 -12.09 16.33
C ASP A 168 -1.61 -12.30 17.02
N ALA A 169 -2.34 -11.21 17.31
CA ALA A 169 -3.69 -11.25 17.89
C ALA A 169 -4.76 -10.78 16.91
N ASP A 170 -4.54 -11.03 15.60
CA ASP A 170 -5.47 -10.70 14.54
C ASP A 170 -6.73 -11.60 14.65
N GLU A 171 -7.87 -10.96 14.87
CA GLU A 171 -9.16 -11.63 15.09
C GLU A 171 -9.94 -11.88 13.79
N VAL A 172 -9.44 -11.39 12.67
CA VAL A 172 -10.07 -11.50 11.34
C VAL A 172 -9.32 -12.50 10.46
N VAL A 173 -7.99 -12.46 10.51
CA VAL A 173 -7.10 -13.32 9.73
C VAL A 173 -6.30 -14.19 10.70
N ASP A 174 -6.34 -15.50 10.51
CA ASP A 174 -5.53 -16.42 11.31
C ASP A 174 -4.04 -16.21 11.01
N ALA A 175 -3.33 -15.64 11.99
CA ALA A 175 -1.91 -15.33 11.86
C ALA A 175 -1.05 -16.59 11.60
N GLU A 176 -1.38 -17.72 12.22
CA GLU A 176 -0.66 -18.97 12.01
C GLU A 176 -0.86 -19.52 10.58
N ALA A 177 -2.06 -19.35 10.01
CA ALA A 177 -2.30 -19.69 8.61
C ALA A 177 -1.46 -18.81 7.67
N VAL A 178 -1.29 -17.52 7.97
CA VAL A 178 -0.39 -16.63 7.21
C VAL A 178 1.05 -17.14 7.28
N TYR A 179 1.56 -17.45 8.47
CA TYR A 179 2.93 -17.92 8.66
C TYR A 179 3.18 -19.24 7.96
N ALA A 180 2.27 -20.19 8.12
CA ALA A 180 2.36 -21.48 7.45
C ALA A 180 2.37 -21.35 5.92
N TRP A 181 1.55 -20.44 5.37
CA TRP A 181 1.54 -20.17 3.93
C TRP A 181 2.86 -19.52 3.47
N LEU A 182 3.37 -18.53 4.20
CA LEU A 182 4.65 -17.87 3.89
C LEU A 182 5.80 -18.89 3.85
N ASP A 183 5.81 -19.88 4.77
CA ASP A 183 6.82 -20.93 4.84
C ASP A 183 6.81 -21.85 3.60
N THR A 184 5.73 -21.89 2.85
CA THR A 184 5.65 -22.65 1.59
C THR A 184 6.28 -21.96 0.40
N LEU A 185 6.54 -20.65 0.51
CA LEU A 185 7.03 -19.85 -0.61
C LEU A 185 8.50 -20.13 -0.92
N PRO A 186 8.88 -20.25 -2.21
CA PRO A 186 10.26 -20.50 -2.60
C PRO A 186 11.21 -19.35 -2.26
N GLN A 187 10.68 -18.13 -2.22
CA GLN A 187 11.38 -16.93 -1.75
C GLN A 187 10.51 -16.26 -0.68
N GLN A 188 11.00 -16.30 0.55
CA GLN A 188 10.27 -15.75 1.67
C GLN A 188 10.43 -14.22 1.73
N PRO A 189 9.35 -13.47 2.06
CA PRO A 189 9.42 -12.05 2.34
C PRO A 189 10.11 -11.78 3.69
N GLU A 190 10.46 -10.53 3.93
CA GLU A 190 10.74 -10.06 5.28
C GLU A 190 9.42 -10.06 6.09
N LEU A 191 9.38 -10.85 7.16
CA LEU A 191 8.20 -10.96 8.02
C LEU A 191 8.40 -10.19 9.32
N VAL A 192 7.51 -9.25 9.61
CA VAL A 192 7.39 -8.57 10.89
C VAL A 192 6.14 -9.07 11.60
N ARG A 193 6.32 -9.88 12.64
CA ARG A 193 5.25 -10.27 13.55
C ARG A 193 5.06 -9.19 14.60
N MET A 194 3.83 -8.75 14.81
CA MET A 194 3.52 -7.71 15.79
C MET A 194 2.76 -8.31 16.98
N PRO A 195 3.43 -8.49 18.14
CA PRO A 195 2.80 -9.04 19.34
C PRO A 195 1.60 -8.20 19.77
N ASP A 196 0.52 -8.88 20.17
CA ASP A 196 -0.72 -8.27 20.69
C ASP A 196 -1.39 -7.29 19.72
N ALA A 197 -1.04 -7.28 18.45
CA ALA A 197 -1.69 -6.45 17.45
C ALA A 197 -2.92 -7.16 16.86
N SER A 198 -4.08 -6.48 16.93
CA SER A 198 -5.32 -6.89 16.28
C SER A 198 -5.29 -6.61 14.77
N HIS A 199 -6.30 -7.07 14.03
CA HIS A 199 -6.40 -6.84 12.58
C HIS A 199 -6.25 -5.37 12.19
N PHE A 200 -6.91 -4.47 12.90
CA PHE A 200 -6.85 -3.02 12.64
C PHE A 200 -5.73 -2.30 13.39
N PHE A 201 -4.80 -3.01 14.02
CA PHE A 201 -3.66 -2.45 14.75
C PHE A 201 -4.07 -1.41 15.79
N HIS A 202 -5.21 -1.62 16.48
CA HIS A 202 -5.67 -0.74 17.54
C HIS A 202 -4.58 -0.56 18.60
N ARG A 203 -4.28 0.70 18.95
CA ARG A 203 -3.19 1.11 19.85
C ARG A 203 -1.77 0.72 19.42
N LYS A 204 -1.60 0.13 18.22
CA LYS A 204 -0.32 -0.30 17.63
C LYS A 204 0.01 0.43 16.32
N LEU A 205 -0.76 1.47 15.95
CA LEU A 205 -0.53 2.19 14.68
C LEU A 205 0.85 2.86 14.63
N MET A 206 1.40 3.31 15.77
CA MET A 206 2.74 3.89 15.81
C MET A 206 3.82 2.82 15.66
N ASP A 207 3.59 1.63 16.20
CA ASP A 207 4.48 0.47 16.04
C ASP A 207 4.45 0.00 14.57
N LEU A 208 3.27 -0.07 13.94
CA LEU A 208 3.10 -0.34 12.52
C LEU A 208 3.87 0.66 11.66
N ARG A 209 3.76 1.95 11.96
CA ARG A 209 4.53 3.01 11.25
C ARG A 209 6.03 2.74 11.37
N GLY A 210 6.52 2.41 12.57
CA GLY A 210 7.92 2.04 12.79
C GLY A 210 8.34 0.83 11.98
N ALA A 211 7.51 -0.23 11.94
CA ALA A 211 7.76 -1.45 11.18
C ALA A 211 7.86 -1.17 9.67
N VAL A 212 6.95 -0.40 9.10
CA VAL A 212 7.00 0.00 7.67
C VAL A 212 8.29 0.78 7.40
N LYS A 213 8.61 1.82 8.18
CA LYS A 213 9.81 2.65 7.98
C LYS A 213 11.10 1.84 8.08
N SER A 214 11.17 0.90 9.00
CA SER A 214 12.35 0.03 9.18
C SER A 214 12.50 -0.95 8.02
N GLY A 215 11.42 -1.61 7.62
CA GLY A 215 11.44 -2.62 6.56
C GLY A 215 11.79 -2.03 5.19
N VAL A 216 11.30 -0.83 4.88
CA VAL A 216 11.60 -0.23 3.55
C VAL A 216 12.97 0.47 3.48
N ARG A 217 13.66 0.67 4.59
CA ARG A 217 14.90 1.46 4.64
C ARG A 217 15.96 0.94 3.68
N GLY A 218 16.14 -0.36 3.59
CA GLY A 218 17.14 -0.99 2.71
C GLY A 218 16.79 -0.99 1.23
N TRP A 219 15.56 -0.59 0.88
CA TRP A 219 15.05 -0.57 -0.49
C TRP A 219 15.07 0.81 -1.12
N LEU A 220 15.20 1.83 -0.28
CA LEU A 220 15.28 3.21 -0.76
C LEU A 220 16.55 3.40 -1.60
N PRO A 221 16.47 4.07 -2.76
CA PRO A 221 17.65 4.42 -3.53
C PRO A 221 18.66 5.18 -2.68
N ALA A 222 19.94 4.90 -2.90
CA ALA A 222 20.99 5.70 -2.25
C ALA A 222 20.81 7.17 -2.64
N PRO A 223 21.00 8.13 -1.71
CA PRO A 223 20.97 9.53 -2.06
C PRO A 223 21.99 9.78 -3.19
N PRO A 224 21.67 10.66 -4.17
CA PRO A 224 22.64 10.99 -5.20
C PRO A 224 23.94 11.46 -4.53
N ALA A 225 25.09 10.97 -5.05
CA ALA A 225 26.39 11.42 -4.57
C ALA A 225 26.47 12.95 -4.73
N ALA A 226 26.80 13.63 -3.66
CA ALA A 226 26.95 15.08 -3.62
C ALA A 226 28.11 15.57 -4.50
#